data_7667c7d2d8a928b61fc5e09511beaaa4
#
_entry.id   7667c7d2d8a928b61fc5e09511beaaa4
#
_cell.length_a   1.000
_cell.length_b   1.000
_cell.length_c   1.000
_cell.angle_alpha   90.00
_cell.angle_beta   90.00
_cell.angle_gamma   90.00
#
_symmetry.space_group_name_H-M   'P 1'
#
loop_
_entity.id
_entity.type
_entity.pdbx_description
1 polymer ?
#
loop_
_entity_poly.entity_id
_entity_poly.type
_entity_poly.pdbx_seq_one_letter_code
_entity_poly.pdbx_strand_id
1 'polypeptide(L)'
;DEEGHEAFMQLAETADVVFEQFRPGVVDRLGVDYESVRGRNPEIVYCSLTGFGQAGPHEDRVGHDLNYIGMAGLLDMTREDPDMAPQIPGYPVADMAGGLLSAFGIVGALASRELGNTGGEYVDVAMTDVILSFSQAVAYEGLPGGDPRPGATTLSGQLPWSDVYETADGKYVTIAALEPKFWETFCEAVGREDLVDSHTTDDPAE
;
A
#
# COMPACT_ATOMS: atom_id res chain seq x y z
N ASP A 1 -7.27 -33.40 -6.37
CA ASP A 1 -7.43 -34.65 -7.12
C ASP A 1 -7.43 -34.36 -8.62
N GLU A 2 -7.33 -35.40 -9.45
CA GLU A 2 -7.22 -35.27 -10.90
C GLU A 2 -8.49 -34.69 -11.55
N GLU A 3 -9.66 -35.04 -11.02
CA GLU A 3 -10.94 -34.55 -11.51
C GLU A 3 -11.12 -33.04 -11.25
N GLY A 4 -10.72 -32.57 -10.04
CA GLY A 4 -10.75 -31.17 -9.71
C GLY A 4 -9.73 -30.33 -10.51
N HIS A 5 -8.56 -30.89 -10.78
CA HIS A 5 -7.56 -30.27 -11.65
C HIS A 5 -8.11 -30.08 -13.06
N GLU A 6 -8.67 -31.14 -13.66
CA GLU A 6 -9.21 -31.04 -15.03
C GLU A 6 -10.41 -30.08 -15.10
N ALA A 7 -11.27 -30.07 -14.08
CA ALA A 7 -12.39 -29.11 -14.02
C ALA A 7 -11.88 -27.66 -13.97
N PHE A 8 -10.83 -27.37 -13.19
CA PHE A 8 -10.19 -26.05 -13.16
C PHE A 8 -9.63 -25.67 -14.53
N MET A 9 -8.87 -26.58 -15.16
CA MET A 9 -8.24 -26.33 -16.45
C MET A 9 -9.29 -26.08 -17.57
N GLN A 10 -10.43 -26.78 -17.54
CA GLN A 10 -11.55 -26.51 -18.47
C GLN A 10 -12.17 -25.13 -18.27
N LEU A 11 -12.33 -24.67 -17.03
CA LEU A 11 -12.78 -23.31 -16.74
C LEU A 11 -11.77 -22.27 -17.22
N ALA A 12 -10.48 -22.51 -17.01
CA ALA A 12 -9.41 -21.60 -17.43
C ALA A 12 -9.30 -21.46 -18.96
N GLU A 13 -9.72 -22.46 -19.76
CA GLU A 13 -9.73 -22.36 -21.24
C GLU A 13 -10.58 -21.20 -21.77
N THR A 14 -11.60 -20.80 -21.04
CA THR A 14 -12.55 -19.75 -21.46
C THR A 14 -12.56 -18.54 -20.54
N ALA A 15 -11.75 -18.54 -19.49
CA ALA A 15 -11.62 -17.43 -18.59
C ALA A 15 -10.75 -16.32 -19.19
N ASP A 16 -11.04 -15.06 -18.86
CA ASP A 16 -10.15 -13.95 -19.14
C ASP A 16 -9.05 -13.79 -18.10
N VAL A 17 -9.35 -14.17 -16.86
CA VAL A 17 -8.47 -13.96 -15.71
C VAL A 17 -8.47 -15.19 -14.80
N VAL A 18 -7.29 -15.55 -14.34
CA VAL A 18 -7.07 -16.38 -13.15
C VAL A 18 -6.43 -15.51 -12.08
N PHE A 19 -7.01 -15.51 -10.88
CA PHE A 19 -6.45 -14.84 -9.70
C PHE A 19 -6.27 -15.84 -8.58
N GLU A 20 -5.08 -15.87 -7.98
CA GLU A 20 -4.78 -16.74 -6.84
C GLU A 20 -3.93 -16.00 -5.80
N GLN A 21 -3.95 -16.53 -4.57
CA GLN A 21 -3.18 -15.99 -3.44
C GLN A 21 -2.55 -17.11 -2.59
N PHE A 22 -2.18 -18.20 -3.23
CA PHE A 22 -1.47 -19.27 -2.55
C PHE A 22 0.00 -18.88 -2.32
N ARG A 23 0.66 -19.59 -1.41
CA ARG A 23 2.11 -19.46 -1.24
C ARG A 23 2.83 -19.91 -2.52
N PRO A 24 3.99 -19.27 -2.85
CA PRO A 24 4.79 -19.67 -4.00
C PRO A 24 5.01 -21.19 -4.08
N GLY A 25 4.97 -21.75 -5.27
CA GLY A 25 5.12 -23.17 -5.55
C GLY A 25 3.90 -24.05 -5.22
N VAL A 26 2.81 -23.51 -4.68
CA VAL A 26 1.58 -24.29 -4.45
C VAL A 26 0.87 -24.59 -5.76
N VAL A 27 0.66 -23.57 -6.58
CA VAL A 27 -0.02 -23.69 -7.88
C VAL A 27 0.77 -24.56 -8.85
N ASP A 28 2.12 -24.53 -8.78
CA ASP A 28 3.00 -25.41 -9.56
C ASP A 28 2.78 -26.89 -9.19
N ARG A 29 2.76 -27.19 -7.89
CA ARG A 29 2.48 -28.56 -7.41
C ARG A 29 1.09 -29.07 -7.75
N LEU A 30 0.15 -28.15 -7.95
CA LEU A 30 -1.21 -28.47 -8.37
C LEU A 30 -1.35 -28.55 -9.90
N GLY A 31 -0.34 -28.10 -10.67
CA GLY A 31 -0.37 -28.03 -12.12
C GLY A 31 -1.36 -27.00 -12.66
N VAL A 32 -1.62 -25.94 -11.89
CA VAL A 32 -2.53 -24.83 -12.23
C VAL A 32 -1.81 -23.48 -12.23
N ASP A 33 -0.50 -23.50 -12.34
CA ASP A 33 0.37 -22.35 -12.49
C ASP A 33 0.17 -21.64 -13.84
N TYR A 34 0.76 -20.46 -13.96
CA TYR A 34 0.63 -19.63 -15.17
C TYR A 34 1.01 -20.38 -16.45
N GLU A 35 2.14 -21.06 -16.48
CA GLU A 35 2.60 -21.75 -17.70
C GLU A 35 1.68 -22.92 -18.08
N SER A 36 1.19 -23.66 -17.11
CA SER A 36 0.22 -24.74 -17.32
C SER A 36 -1.10 -24.21 -17.87
N VAL A 37 -1.62 -23.12 -17.31
CA VAL A 37 -2.87 -22.49 -17.76
C VAL A 37 -2.69 -21.82 -19.13
N ARG A 38 -1.60 -21.10 -19.33
CA ARG A 38 -1.25 -20.45 -20.60
C ARG A 38 -1.13 -21.47 -21.75
N GLY A 39 -0.67 -22.68 -21.45
CA GLY A 39 -0.60 -23.77 -22.43
C GLY A 39 -1.97 -24.15 -23.02
N ARG A 40 -3.07 -23.94 -22.26
CA ARG A 40 -4.46 -24.14 -22.71
C ARG A 40 -5.12 -22.85 -23.21
N ASN A 41 -4.81 -21.73 -22.59
CA ASN A 41 -5.34 -20.41 -22.93
C ASN A 41 -4.22 -19.37 -23.04
N PRO A 42 -3.65 -19.17 -24.22
CA PRO A 42 -2.56 -18.20 -24.43
C PRO A 42 -2.92 -16.73 -24.16
N GLU A 43 -4.22 -16.44 -24.09
CA GLU A 43 -4.73 -15.07 -23.84
C GLU A 43 -5.05 -14.80 -22.36
N ILE A 44 -4.76 -15.75 -21.47
CA ILE A 44 -5.07 -15.63 -20.05
C ILE A 44 -4.26 -14.52 -19.37
N VAL A 45 -4.91 -13.69 -18.59
CA VAL A 45 -4.25 -12.85 -17.58
C VAL A 45 -4.22 -13.61 -16.27
N TYR A 46 -3.04 -13.94 -15.77
CA TYR A 46 -2.87 -14.70 -14.55
C TYR A 46 -2.24 -13.82 -13.47
N CYS A 47 -2.93 -13.61 -12.36
CA CYS A 47 -2.45 -12.78 -11.27
C CYS A 47 -2.21 -13.58 -9.99
N SER A 48 -0.98 -13.51 -9.47
CA SER A 48 -0.61 -14.05 -8.16
C SER A 48 -0.42 -12.92 -7.16
N LEU A 49 -1.14 -12.97 -6.05
CA LEU A 49 -1.00 -12.04 -4.92
C LEU A 49 -0.36 -12.75 -3.74
N THR A 50 0.84 -12.34 -3.35
CA THR A 50 1.55 -12.93 -2.22
C THR A 50 2.13 -11.87 -1.27
N GLY A 51 2.65 -12.29 -0.13
CA GLY A 51 3.25 -11.38 0.84
C GLY A 51 4.53 -10.73 0.34
N PHE A 52 5.38 -11.50 -0.34
CA PHE A 52 6.75 -11.11 -0.70
C PHE A 52 7.10 -11.31 -2.17
N GLY A 53 6.13 -11.60 -3.04
CA GLY A 53 6.32 -11.91 -4.45
C GLY A 53 6.63 -13.38 -4.71
N GLN A 54 6.70 -13.73 -5.99
CA GLN A 54 6.96 -15.10 -6.45
C GLN A 54 8.45 -15.43 -6.55
N ALA A 55 9.33 -14.44 -6.36
CA ALA A 55 10.77 -14.60 -6.41
C ALA A 55 11.45 -13.70 -5.38
N GLY A 56 12.70 -14.04 -5.03
CA GLY A 56 13.53 -13.22 -4.16
C GLY A 56 13.82 -13.84 -2.80
N PRO A 57 14.58 -13.13 -1.93
CA PRO A 57 15.10 -13.70 -0.69
C PRO A 57 14.03 -13.99 0.38
N HIS A 58 12.81 -13.55 0.15
CA HIS A 58 11.69 -13.67 1.09
C HIS A 58 10.52 -14.49 0.55
N GLU A 59 10.60 -15.06 -0.66
CA GLU A 59 9.52 -15.78 -1.32
C GLU A 59 8.90 -16.89 -0.46
N ASP A 60 9.75 -17.61 0.30
CA ASP A 60 9.32 -18.70 1.19
C ASP A 60 8.81 -18.24 2.57
N ARG A 61 8.92 -16.95 2.89
CA ARG A 61 8.50 -16.47 4.21
C ARG A 61 6.98 -16.50 4.37
N VAL A 62 6.57 -16.83 5.59
CA VAL A 62 5.18 -16.75 6.01
C VAL A 62 4.95 -15.40 6.67
N GLY A 63 3.80 -14.78 6.38
CA GLY A 63 3.41 -13.52 6.99
C GLY A 63 1.93 -13.25 6.81
N HIS A 64 1.49 -12.22 7.50
CA HIS A 64 0.19 -11.56 7.37
C HIS A 64 0.41 -10.06 7.30
N ASP A 65 -0.63 -9.30 7.13
CA ASP A 65 -0.63 -7.84 6.95
C ASP A 65 0.43 -7.10 7.79
N LEU A 66 0.44 -7.34 9.12
CA LEU A 66 1.40 -6.69 10.03
C LEU A 66 2.86 -6.96 9.70
N ASN A 67 3.18 -8.15 9.17
CA ASN A 67 4.53 -8.49 8.77
C ASN A 67 4.93 -7.73 7.51
N TYR A 68 4.01 -7.57 6.56
CA TYR A 68 4.25 -6.87 5.31
C TYR A 68 4.43 -5.37 5.52
N ILE A 69 3.53 -4.73 6.30
CA ILE A 69 3.66 -3.31 6.63
C ILE A 69 4.87 -3.02 7.53
N GLY A 70 5.26 -3.99 8.40
CA GLY A 70 6.47 -3.89 9.21
C GLY A 70 7.74 -3.94 8.36
N MET A 71 7.82 -4.88 7.41
CA MET A 71 8.97 -5.00 6.50
C MET A 71 9.12 -3.79 5.59
N ALA A 72 8.01 -3.20 5.13
CA ALA A 72 8.01 -2.03 4.27
C ALA A 72 8.21 -0.70 5.02
N GLY A 73 8.28 -0.72 6.37
CA GLY A 73 8.51 0.47 7.20
C GLY A 73 7.25 1.27 7.56
N LEU A 74 6.08 0.95 6.96
CA LEU A 74 4.85 1.68 7.26
C LEU A 74 4.46 1.57 8.74
N LEU A 75 4.65 0.40 9.34
CA LEU A 75 4.30 0.18 10.74
C LEU A 75 5.12 1.09 11.67
N ASP A 76 6.37 1.35 11.36
CA ASP A 76 7.20 2.27 12.16
C ASP A 76 6.65 3.70 12.09
N MET A 77 6.20 4.13 10.93
CA MET A 77 5.61 5.46 10.71
C MET A 77 4.25 5.70 11.39
N THR A 78 3.66 4.66 12.03
CA THR A 78 2.44 4.81 12.84
C THR A 78 2.71 5.27 14.28
N ARG A 79 3.95 5.49 14.65
CA ARG A 79 4.31 6.02 15.99
C ARG A 79 3.93 7.50 16.05
N GLU A 80 3.47 7.92 17.18
CA GLU A 80 3.28 9.34 17.52
C GLU A 80 4.63 10.04 17.80
N ASP A 81 5.57 9.28 18.39
CA ASP A 81 6.93 9.72 18.72
C ASP A 81 7.90 8.56 18.46
N PRO A 82 9.15 8.81 18.02
CA PRO A 82 10.16 7.77 17.78
C PRO A 82 10.41 6.81 18.95
N ASP A 83 10.22 7.26 20.18
CA ASP A 83 10.42 6.46 21.38
C ASP A 83 9.19 5.63 21.79
N MET A 84 8.06 5.83 21.16
CA MET A 84 6.82 5.08 21.40
C MET A 84 6.75 3.79 20.58
N ALA A 85 5.92 2.84 21.01
CA ALA A 85 5.63 1.65 20.23
C ALA A 85 4.81 1.97 18.98
N PRO A 86 5.07 1.30 17.84
CA PRO A 86 4.22 1.43 16.67
C PRO A 86 2.76 1.06 16.99
N GLN A 87 1.82 1.78 16.37
CA GLN A 87 0.41 1.51 16.50
C GLN A 87 -0.06 0.58 15.37
N ILE A 88 -0.88 -0.41 15.71
CA ILE A 88 -1.49 -1.28 14.71
C ILE A 88 -2.58 -0.47 13.97
N PRO A 89 -2.50 -0.30 12.64
CA PRO A 89 -3.60 0.30 11.89
C PRO A 89 -4.90 -0.47 12.13
N GLY A 90 -6.02 0.21 12.20
CA GLY A 90 -7.33 -0.41 12.38
C GLY A 90 -7.83 -1.24 11.19
N TYR A 91 -7.06 -1.25 10.09
CA TYR A 91 -7.36 -1.96 8.84
C TYR A 91 -6.15 -2.75 8.36
N PRO A 92 -6.34 -3.91 7.68
CA PRO A 92 -5.26 -4.66 7.05
C PRO A 92 -4.80 -3.94 5.77
N VAL A 93 -3.87 -3.01 5.93
CA VAL A 93 -3.48 -2.06 4.86
C VAL A 93 -2.80 -2.76 3.69
N ALA A 94 -1.91 -3.72 3.97
CA ALA A 94 -1.19 -4.45 2.93
C ALA A 94 -2.12 -5.38 2.14
N ASP A 95 -3.03 -6.07 2.83
CA ASP A 95 -4.00 -6.97 2.19
C ASP A 95 -4.95 -6.18 1.27
N MET A 96 -5.49 -5.05 1.78
CA MET A 96 -6.40 -4.20 1.00
C MET A 96 -5.70 -3.53 -0.18
N ALA A 97 -4.50 -2.99 0.02
CA ALA A 97 -3.72 -2.35 -1.03
C ALA A 97 -3.24 -3.36 -2.07
N GLY A 98 -2.81 -4.55 -1.64
CA GLY A 98 -2.44 -5.66 -2.53
C GLY A 98 -3.59 -6.11 -3.42
N GLY A 99 -4.78 -6.27 -2.84
CA GLY A 99 -5.99 -6.60 -3.60
C GLY A 99 -6.35 -5.53 -4.63
N LEU A 100 -6.28 -4.25 -4.25
CA LEU A 100 -6.55 -3.13 -5.15
C LEU A 100 -5.53 -3.06 -6.29
N LEU A 101 -4.25 -3.22 -5.98
CA LEU A 101 -3.19 -3.17 -6.99
C LEU A 101 -3.21 -4.39 -7.92
N SER A 102 -3.61 -5.56 -7.41
CA SER A 102 -3.89 -6.74 -8.23
C SER A 102 -5.00 -6.46 -9.25
N ALA A 103 -6.11 -5.87 -8.80
CA ALA A 103 -7.20 -5.49 -9.69
C ALA A 103 -6.75 -4.47 -10.75
N PHE A 104 -5.93 -3.48 -10.36
CA PHE A 104 -5.36 -2.50 -11.28
C PHE A 104 -4.43 -3.15 -12.31
N GLY A 105 -3.54 -4.05 -11.87
CA GLY A 105 -2.64 -4.81 -12.75
C GLY A 105 -3.40 -5.69 -13.75
N ILE A 106 -4.43 -6.40 -13.28
CA ILE A 106 -5.30 -7.23 -14.12
C ILE A 106 -5.98 -6.38 -15.20
N VAL A 107 -6.59 -5.24 -14.80
CA VAL A 107 -7.25 -4.35 -15.76
C VAL A 107 -6.24 -3.77 -16.77
N GLY A 108 -5.03 -3.44 -16.33
CA GLY A 108 -3.95 -2.98 -17.21
C GLY A 108 -3.56 -4.04 -18.24
N ALA A 109 -3.38 -5.29 -17.81
CA ALA A 109 -3.05 -6.42 -18.69
C ALA A 109 -4.19 -6.71 -19.70
N LEU A 110 -5.44 -6.73 -19.23
CA LEU A 110 -6.61 -6.89 -20.10
C LEU A 110 -6.70 -5.76 -21.15
N ALA A 111 -6.50 -4.51 -20.73
CA ALA A 111 -6.51 -3.38 -21.65
C ALA A 111 -5.38 -3.48 -22.68
N SER A 112 -4.18 -3.91 -22.28
CA SER A 112 -3.04 -4.13 -23.19
C SER A 112 -3.37 -5.20 -24.23
N ARG A 113 -3.98 -6.30 -23.80
CA ARG A 113 -4.44 -7.38 -24.67
C ARG A 113 -5.50 -6.89 -25.69
N GLU A 114 -6.52 -6.18 -25.24
CA GLU A 114 -7.57 -5.66 -26.10
C GLU A 114 -7.07 -4.62 -27.13
N LEU A 115 -6.03 -3.88 -26.78
CA LEU A 115 -5.37 -2.96 -27.71
C LEU A 115 -4.41 -3.67 -28.69
N GLY A 116 -4.24 -4.99 -28.56
CA GLY A 116 -3.39 -5.80 -29.45
C GLY A 116 -1.89 -5.60 -29.22
N ASN A 117 -1.50 -5.09 -28.04
CA ASN A 117 -0.09 -4.89 -27.70
C ASN A 117 0.57 -6.18 -27.16
N THR A 118 -0.22 -7.00 -26.44
CA THR A 118 0.22 -8.26 -25.82
C THR A 118 -0.86 -9.33 -26.00
N GLY A 119 -0.51 -10.60 -25.74
CA GLY A 119 -1.48 -11.68 -25.48
C GLY A 119 -1.81 -11.73 -24.00
N GLY A 120 -1.93 -12.94 -23.43
CA GLY A 120 -2.03 -13.13 -22.00
C GLY A 120 -0.75 -12.71 -21.26
N GLU A 121 -0.91 -12.27 -20.02
CA GLU A 121 0.20 -11.79 -19.19
C GLU A 121 0.15 -12.37 -17.77
N TYR A 122 1.34 -12.47 -17.15
CA TYR A 122 1.49 -12.81 -15.74
C TYR A 122 1.68 -11.54 -14.91
N VAL A 123 0.87 -11.39 -13.89
CA VAL A 123 0.89 -10.26 -12.95
C VAL A 123 1.29 -10.78 -11.58
N ASP A 124 2.51 -10.50 -11.14
CA ASP A 124 3.00 -10.83 -9.80
C ASP A 124 2.87 -9.61 -8.89
N VAL A 125 2.13 -9.73 -7.79
CA VAL A 125 1.89 -8.65 -6.83
C VAL A 125 2.37 -9.09 -5.45
N ALA A 126 3.42 -8.42 -4.94
CA ALA A 126 3.91 -8.57 -3.59
C ALA A 126 3.30 -7.51 -2.67
N MET A 127 2.55 -7.91 -1.64
CA MET A 127 1.94 -6.97 -0.69
C MET A 127 2.96 -6.05 -0.02
N THR A 128 4.16 -6.57 0.29
CA THR A 128 5.26 -5.76 0.85
C THR A 128 5.72 -4.67 -0.11
N ASP A 129 5.87 -4.98 -1.41
CA ASP A 129 6.31 -4.03 -2.42
C ASP A 129 5.25 -2.97 -2.70
N VAL A 130 3.97 -3.37 -2.64
CA VAL A 130 2.84 -2.43 -2.71
C VAL A 130 2.94 -1.38 -1.61
N ILE A 131 3.15 -1.81 -0.38
CA ILE A 131 3.31 -0.88 0.76
C ILE A 131 4.58 -0.05 0.62
N LEU A 132 5.69 -0.64 0.19
CA LEU A 132 6.92 0.10 -0.07
C LEU A 132 6.71 1.19 -1.13
N SER A 133 5.86 0.95 -2.14
CA SER A 133 5.54 1.96 -3.14
C SER A 133 4.83 3.19 -2.56
N PHE A 134 4.13 3.06 -1.42
CA PHE A 134 3.49 4.18 -0.71
C PHE A 134 4.49 5.01 0.11
N SER A 135 5.68 4.49 0.37
CA SER A 135 6.71 5.20 1.13
C SER A 135 7.28 6.43 0.42
N GLN A 136 6.85 6.73 -0.80
CA GLN A 136 7.35 7.87 -1.60
C GLN A 136 7.25 9.20 -0.85
N ALA A 137 6.17 9.43 -0.09
CA ALA A 137 6.00 10.65 0.70
C ALA A 137 7.10 10.82 1.77
N VAL A 138 7.47 9.71 2.43
CA VAL A 138 8.55 9.68 3.44
C VAL A 138 9.92 9.68 2.77
N ALA A 139 10.10 8.92 1.69
CA ALA A 139 11.34 8.86 0.92
C ALA A 139 11.71 10.22 0.31
N TYR A 140 10.73 11.02 -0.07
CA TYR A 140 10.95 12.38 -0.56
C TYR A 140 11.68 13.25 0.46
N GLU A 141 11.37 13.12 1.74
CA GLU A 141 12.06 13.84 2.81
C GLU A 141 13.45 13.24 3.13
N GLY A 142 13.60 11.91 3.03
CA GLY A 142 14.84 11.21 3.35
C GLY A 142 15.91 11.25 2.27
N LEU A 143 15.54 11.14 0.97
CA LEU A 143 16.50 11.05 -0.12
C LEU A 143 17.45 12.25 -0.25
N PRO A 144 17.05 13.52 -0.01
CA PRO A 144 17.97 14.65 -0.02
C PRO A 144 18.89 14.74 1.21
N GLY A 145 18.88 13.74 2.09
CA GLY A 145 19.69 13.69 3.31
C GLY A 145 18.93 14.11 4.58
N GLY A 146 17.61 14.17 4.51
CA GLY A 146 16.75 14.32 5.67
C GLY A 146 16.71 13.04 6.51
N ASP A 147 16.14 13.15 7.70
CA ASP A 147 15.95 12.05 8.66
C ASP A 147 14.45 11.98 9.02
N PRO A 148 13.61 11.48 8.10
CA PRO A 148 12.18 11.40 8.38
C PRO A 148 11.92 10.47 9.56
N ARG A 149 11.23 10.97 10.57
CA ARG A 149 10.92 10.24 11.80
C ARG A 149 9.42 10.09 11.97
N PRO A 150 8.96 9.02 12.61
CA PRO A 150 7.58 8.91 13.03
C PRO A 150 7.12 10.15 13.81
N GLY A 151 5.91 10.63 13.54
CA GLY A 151 5.36 11.82 14.19
C GLY A 151 6.02 13.16 13.82
N ALA A 152 7.05 13.15 12.97
CA ALA A 152 7.86 14.32 12.66
C ALA A 152 8.15 14.47 11.16
N THR A 153 7.26 14.00 10.30
CA THR A 153 7.28 14.33 8.86
C THR A 153 6.31 15.47 8.58
N THR A 154 6.51 16.14 7.46
CA THR A 154 5.67 17.29 7.04
C THR A 154 4.18 17.00 7.09
N LEU A 155 3.77 15.74 6.84
CA LEU A 155 2.36 15.34 6.82
C LEU A 155 1.92 14.54 8.06
N SER A 156 2.76 14.42 9.09
CA SER A 156 2.49 13.58 10.26
C SER A 156 2.92 14.22 11.58
N GLY A 157 2.45 15.43 11.87
CA GLY A 157 2.61 16.06 13.18
C GLY A 157 3.84 16.94 13.35
N GLN A 158 4.73 17.06 12.33
CA GLN A 158 5.87 17.99 12.42
C GLN A 158 5.41 19.46 12.52
N LEU A 159 4.31 19.77 11.88
CA LEU A 159 3.79 21.13 11.78
C LEU A 159 2.33 21.21 12.26
N PRO A 160 1.95 22.28 12.96
CA PRO A 160 0.64 22.41 13.62
C PRO A 160 -0.56 22.38 12.67
N TRP A 161 -0.35 22.60 11.41
CA TRP A 161 -1.40 22.56 10.39
C TRP A 161 -1.64 21.14 9.80
N SER A 162 -0.91 20.12 10.25
CA SER A 162 -1.10 18.72 9.80
C SER A 162 -1.03 17.76 10.99
N ASP A 163 -2.05 17.82 11.85
CA ASP A 163 -2.06 17.02 13.08
C ASP A 163 -3.48 16.74 13.59
N VAL A 164 -3.56 16.00 14.69
CA VAL A 164 -4.79 15.61 15.40
C VAL A 164 -4.82 16.28 16.75
N TYR A 165 -5.88 17.01 17.05
CA TYR A 165 -6.04 17.78 18.27
C TYR A 165 -7.21 17.27 19.12
N GLU A 166 -7.02 17.17 20.44
CA GLU A 166 -8.11 16.89 21.37
C GLU A 166 -8.96 18.13 21.59
N THR A 167 -10.26 17.96 21.53
CA THR A 167 -11.25 19.01 21.79
C THR A 167 -11.68 19.05 23.26
N ALA A 168 -12.24 20.17 23.72
CA ALA A 168 -12.68 20.36 25.11
C ALA A 168 -13.71 19.33 25.61
N ASP A 169 -14.41 18.66 24.71
CA ASP A 169 -15.38 17.58 25.02
C ASP A 169 -14.75 16.17 24.96
N GLY A 170 -13.41 16.05 24.85
CA GLY A 170 -12.68 14.80 24.83
C GLY A 170 -12.78 14.03 23.52
N LYS A 171 -13.16 14.70 22.43
CA LYS A 171 -13.12 14.15 21.07
C LYS A 171 -11.87 14.65 20.34
N TYR A 172 -11.74 14.28 19.08
CA TYR A 172 -10.60 14.66 18.26
C TYR A 172 -11.04 15.36 16.99
N VAL A 173 -10.22 16.32 16.55
CA VAL A 173 -10.36 17.00 15.26
C VAL A 173 -9.03 16.89 14.53
N THR A 174 -9.08 16.74 13.21
CA THR A 174 -7.91 16.77 12.35
C THR A 174 -7.80 18.14 11.69
N ILE A 175 -6.57 18.64 11.62
CA ILE A 175 -6.24 19.85 10.85
C ILE A 175 -5.32 19.42 9.72
N ALA A 176 -5.61 19.88 8.50
CA ALA A 176 -4.80 19.67 7.30
C ALA A 176 -4.82 20.97 6.47
N ALA A 177 -4.17 22.01 6.99
CA ALA A 177 -4.16 23.36 6.42
C ALA A 177 -2.80 23.64 5.76
N LEU A 178 -2.41 22.79 4.80
CA LEU A 178 -1.11 22.82 4.12
C LEU A 178 -0.82 24.17 3.44
N GLU A 179 -1.82 24.75 2.78
CA GLU A 179 -1.64 26.06 2.13
C GLU A 179 -1.83 27.21 3.12
N PRO A 180 -0.97 28.25 3.08
CA PRO A 180 -1.03 29.38 4.02
C PRO A 180 -2.41 30.01 4.17
N LYS A 181 -3.17 30.11 3.07
CA LYS A 181 -4.53 30.68 3.09
C LYS A 181 -5.52 29.87 3.93
N PHE A 182 -5.33 28.53 4.01
CA PHE A 182 -6.19 27.67 4.83
C PHE A 182 -5.79 27.76 6.31
N TRP A 183 -4.49 27.89 6.57
CA TRP A 183 -3.98 28.15 7.91
C TRP A 183 -4.47 29.51 8.44
N GLU A 184 -4.37 30.58 7.66
CA GLU A 184 -4.92 31.90 7.98
C GLU A 184 -6.42 31.83 8.32
N THR A 185 -7.22 31.19 7.46
CA THR A 185 -8.66 30.98 7.70
C THR A 185 -8.93 30.20 8.99
N PHE A 186 -8.12 29.18 9.29
CA PHE A 186 -8.24 28.43 10.52
C PHE A 186 -7.89 29.29 11.74
N CYS A 187 -6.78 30.02 11.71
CA CYS A 187 -6.35 30.91 12.79
C CYS A 187 -7.42 32.01 13.10
N GLU A 188 -7.98 32.59 12.07
CA GLU A 188 -9.10 33.55 12.21
C GLU A 188 -10.31 32.89 12.86
N ALA A 189 -10.68 31.70 12.43
CA ALA A 189 -11.87 31.00 12.94
C ALA A 189 -11.77 30.62 14.42
N VAL A 190 -10.54 30.37 14.91
CA VAL A 190 -10.29 30.04 16.33
C VAL A 190 -9.83 31.24 17.17
N GLY A 191 -9.76 32.43 16.56
CA GLY A 191 -9.36 33.67 17.23
C GLY A 191 -7.87 33.72 17.61
N ARG A 192 -7.03 33.14 16.78
CA ARG A 192 -5.58 33.03 16.95
C ARG A 192 -4.83 33.62 15.74
N GLU A 193 -5.23 34.83 15.34
CA GLU A 193 -4.59 35.55 14.22
C GLU A 193 -3.09 35.79 14.48
N ASP A 194 -2.68 35.77 15.74
CA ASP A 194 -1.28 35.80 16.16
C ASP A 194 -0.42 34.67 15.60
N LEU A 195 -1.02 33.52 15.21
CA LEU A 195 -0.34 32.37 14.69
C LEU A 195 -0.27 32.31 13.16
N VAL A 196 -0.83 33.28 12.45
CA VAL A 196 -0.84 33.24 10.97
C VAL A 196 0.57 33.18 10.39
N ASP A 197 1.50 33.96 10.96
CA ASP A 197 2.89 34.02 10.50
C ASP A 197 3.72 32.79 10.93
N SER A 198 3.21 31.94 11.84
CA SER A 198 3.88 30.72 12.33
C SER A 198 3.61 29.46 11.47
N HIS A 199 3.01 29.62 10.28
CA HIS A 199 2.68 28.50 9.39
C HIS A 199 3.87 27.58 9.05
N THR A 200 5.08 28.12 8.94
CA THR A 200 6.30 27.39 8.60
C THR A 200 7.39 27.54 9.67
N THR A 201 6.99 27.69 10.94
CA THR A 201 7.94 27.79 12.03
C THR A 201 8.66 26.45 12.27
N ASP A 202 9.97 26.54 12.51
CA ASP A 202 10.78 25.40 12.94
C ASP A 202 10.90 25.36 14.49
N ASP A 203 10.26 26.29 15.20
CA ASP A 203 10.27 26.36 16.65
C ASP A 203 9.08 25.58 17.25
N PRO A 204 9.31 24.44 17.89
CA PRO A 204 8.24 23.65 18.50
C PRO A 204 7.55 24.32 19.68
N ALA A 205 8.02 25.50 20.12
CA ALA A 205 7.40 26.30 21.19
C ALA A 205 6.40 27.35 20.65
N GLU A 206 6.40 27.61 19.36
CA GLU A 206 5.43 28.47 18.68
C GLU A 206 4.21 27.64 18.22
#